data_b58ab7ecd64d0adb4ba31c58e1ffe45b
#
_entry.id   b58ab7ecd64d0adb4ba31c58e1ffe45b
#
_cell.length_a   1.000
_cell.length_b   1.000
_cell.length_c   1.000
_cell.angle_alpha   90.00
_cell.angle_beta   90.00
_cell.angle_gamma   90.00
#
_symmetry.space_group_name_H-M   'P 1'
#
loop_
_entity.id
_entity.type
_entity.pdbx_description
1 polymer ?
#
loop_
_entity_poly.entity_id
_entity_poly.type
_entity_poly.pdbx_seq_one_letter_code
_entity_poly.pdbx_strand_id
1 'polypeptide(L)'
;MLNETMDPVPLAERTVAVQLESPFVGVAGLVKAQEGRGSKAFTMRELPFRDLVNVRGDLSDPAFVDAFAQVVGCQPPAQPNTVARGNGHDVLWLGPDEWLVRSNAPVQVGVLEAKLAPAFGESYAAAVDVGSGYTVVEIDGAASREVLSRGCPLDLHPRLFKQGQCAQSVFFKAAIVLIPTGDDRFEIVVRRSFADYFCRILLDAAASLAS
;
A
#
# COMPACT_ATOMS: atom_id res chain seq x y z
N MET A 1 -41.04 -38.09 -33.70
CA MET A 1 -41.80 -37.18 -32.79
C MET A 1 -41.14 -37.29 -31.43
N LEU A 2 -40.52 -36.25 -31.03
CA LEU A 2 -40.38 -35.71 -29.68
C LEU A 2 -39.24 -34.72 -29.74
N ASN A 3 -39.62 -33.47 -30.05
CA ASN A 3 -38.75 -32.34 -29.96
C ASN A 3 -39.21 -31.59 -28.68
N GLU A 4 -38.71 -32.02 -27.53
CA GLU A 4 -38.85 -31.24 -26.30
C GLU A 4 -37.76 -30.18 -26.29
N THR A 5 -38.14 -28.97 -26.62
CA THR A 5 -37.36 -27.76 -26.36
C THR A 5 -37.24 -27.60 -24.84
N MET A 6 -36.10 -28.01 -24.30
CA MET A 6 -35.73 -27.63 -22.92
C MET A 6 -35.55 -26.12 -22.90
N ASP A 7 -36.45 -25.42 -22.21
CA ASP A 7 -36.25 -24.03 -21.85
C ASP A 7 -34.94 -23.87 -21.03
N PRO A 8 -34.09 -22.91 -21.39
CA PRO A 8 -32.88 -22.69 -20.62
C PRO A 8 -33.28 -22.24 -19.19
N VAL A 9 -32.91 -23.06 -18.21
CA VAL A 9 -33.02 -22.66 -16.80
C VAL A 9 -32.28 -21.35 -16.59
N PRO A 10 -32.93 -20.26 -16.12
CA PRO A 10 -32.23 -19.03 -15.87
C PRO A 10 -31.15 -19.27 -14.82
N LEU A 11 -29.88 -19.06 -15.18
CA LEU A 11 -28.78 -18.94 -14.25
C LEU A 11 -29.14 -17.80 -13.30
N ALA A 12 -29.65 -18.14 -12.11
CA ALA A 12 -29.82 -17.17 -11.07
C ALA A 12 -28.45 -16.49 -10.89
N GLU A 13 -28.42 -15.18 -11.10
CA GLU A 13 -27.26 -14.33 -10.80
C GLU A 13 -26.95 -14.52 -9.30
N ARG A 14 -26.10 -15.47 -8.99
CA ARG A 14 -25.45 -15.56 -7.70
C ARG A 14 -24.46 -14.40 -7.70
N THR A 15 -24.88 -13.26 -7.25
CA THR A 15 -23.99 -12.22 -6.77
C THR A 15 -23.25 -12.83 -5.56
N VAL A 16 -22.13 -13.49 -5.83
CA VAL A 16 -21.20 -13.88 -4.78
C VAL A 16 -20.61 -12.59 -4.26
N ALA A 17 -21.08 -12.14 -3.09
CA ALA A 17 -20.46 -11.04 -2.41
C ALA A 17 -18.99 -11.40 -2.17
N VAL A 18 -18.08 -10.70 -2.87
CA VAL A 18 -16.64 -10.87 -2.69
C VAL A 18 -16.32 -10.44 -1.26
N GLN A 19 -15.93 -11.39 -0.43
CA GLN A 19 -15.46 -11.08 0.92
C GLN A 19 -14.00 -10.60 0.84
N LEU A 20 -13.77 -9.40 1.33
CA LEU A 20 -12.42 -8.87 1.50
C LEU A 20 -11.77 -9.59 2.69
N GLU A 21 -10.63 -10.21 2.47
CA GLU A 21 -9.86 -10.91 3.49
C GLU A 21 -8.46 -10.29 3.61
N SER A 22 -8.08 -9.96 4.86
CA SER A 22 -6.74 -9.48 5.15
C SER A 22 -5.70 -10.59 4.94
N PRO A 23 -4.56 -10.31 4.30
CA PRO A 23 -3.46 -11.26 4.23
C PRO A 23 -2.82 -11.58 5.59
N PHE A 24 -3.16 -10.83 6.64
CA PHE A 24 -2.69 -11.06 8.01
C PHE A 24 -3.59 -12.02 8.80
N VAL A 25 -4.64 -12.57 8.22
CA VAL A 25 -5.55 -13.50 8.93
C VAL A 25 -4.79 -14.65 9.60
N GLY A 26 -3.78 -15.21 8.94
CA GLY A 26 -2.95 -16.30 9.47
C GLY A 26 -1.98 -15.90 10.59
N VAL A 27 -1.71 -14.61 10.77
CA VAL A 27 -0.75 -14.06 11.76
C VAL A 27 -1.40 -13.10 12.75
N ALA A 28 -2.71 -12.90 12.68
CA ALA A 28 -3.45 -11.99 13.56
C ALA A 28 -3.23 -12.27 15.06
N GLY A 29 -3.07 -13.55 15.44
CA GLY A 29 -2.74 -13.94 16.79
C GLY A 29 -1.37 -13.49 17.26
N LEU A 30 -0.38 -13.46 16.36
CA LEU A 30 0.99 -12.99 16.67
C LEU A 30 1.01 -11.49 16.89
N VAL A 31 0.31 -10.73 16.04
CA VAL A 31 0.18 -9.27 16.16
C VAL A 31 -0.47 -8.89 17.49
N LYS A 32 -1.62 -9.53 17.83
CA LYS A 32 -2.27 -9.33 19.14
C LYS A 32 -1.39 -9.69 20.32
N ALA A 33 -0.63 -10.78 20.22
CA ALA A 33 0.25 -11.20 21.31
C ALA A 33 1.38 -10.18 21.55
N GLN A 34 1.82 -9.48 20.53
CA GLN A 34 2.80 -8.41 20.67
C GLN A 34 2.19 -7.16 21.32
N GLU A 35 0.99 -6.75 20.92
CA GLU A 35 0.26 -5.63 21.54
C GLU A 35 0.06 -5.87 23.04
N GLY A 36 -0.23 -7.11 23.43
CA GLY A 36 -0.39 -7.51 24.84
C GLY A 36 0.89 -7.54 25.69
N ARG A 37 2.06 -7.56 25.05
CA ARG A 37 3.37 -7.55 25.76
C ARG A 37 3.82 -6.17 26.21
N GLY A 38 3.06 -5.11 25.90
CA GLY A 38 3.20 -3.79 26.50
C GLY A 38 4.50 -3.03 26.17
N SER A 39 5.31 -3.50 25.24
CA SER A 39 6.49 -2.76 24.81
C SER A 39 6.06 -1.56 23.97
N LYS A 40 6.07 -0.37 24.57
CA LYS A 40 5.92 0.90 23.85
C LYS A 40 7.09 1.18 22.88
N ALA A 41 8.14 0.38 22.93
CA ALA A 41 9.32 0.57 22.10
C ALA A 41 9.08 0.19 20.64
N PHE A 42 8.17 -0.78 20.37
CA PHE A 42 7.81 -1.19 19.03
C PHE A 42 6.39 -1.74 18.99
N THR A 43 5.59 -1.24 18.08
CA THR A 43 4.26 -1.76 17.76
C THR A 43 4.13 -1.97 16.26
N MET A 44 3.29 -2.93 15.87
CA MET A 44 2.98 -3.22 14.49
C MET A 44 1.47 -3.44 14.33
N ARG A 45 0.88 -2.85 13.30
CA ARG A 45 -0.51 -3.13 12.92
C ARG A 45 -0.68 -3.13 11.41
N GLU A 46 -1.63 -3.89 10.93
CA GLU A 46 -2.05 -3.78 9.55
C GLU A 46 -2.99 -2.58 9.37
N LEU A 47 -2.87 -1.91 8.23
CA LEU A 47 -3.82 -0.91 7.74
C LEU A 47 -4.55 -1.52 6.53
N PRO A 48 -5.53 -2.40 6.76
CA PRO A 48 -6.15 -3.18 5.70
C PRO A 48 -7.02 -2.30 4.80
N PHE A 49 -7.28 -2.80 3.59
CA PHE A 49 -8.25 -2.24 2.65
C PHE A 49 -7.99 -0.78 2.28
N ARG A 50 -6.72 -0.42 2.14
CA ARG A 50 -6.32 0.83 1.51
C ARG A 50 -6.47 0.71 0.01
N ASP A 51 -7.00 1.76 -0.62
CA ASP A 51 -6.95 1.85 -2.07
C ASP A 51 -5.52 2.13 -2.49
N LEU A 52 -5.00 1.31 -3.40
CA LEU A 52 -3.62 1.39 -3.91
C LEU A 52 -3.71 1.34 -5.43
N VAL A 53 -3.45 2.48 -6.08
CA VAL A 53 -3.49 2.58 -7.54
C VAL A 53 -2.10 2.91 -8.07
N ASN A 54 -1.57 2.02 -8.92
CA ASN A 54 -0.37 2.31 -9.68
C ASN A 54 -0.75 3.20 -10.86
N VAL A 55 -0.11 4.36 -10.96
CA VAL A 55 -0.33 5.32 -12.03
C VAL A 55 0.95 5.46 -12.85
N ARG A 56 0.78 5.39 -14.18
CA ARG A 56 1.81 5.69 -15.16
C ARG A 56 1.40 6.89 -15.99
N GLY A 57 2.36 7.75 -16.35
CA GLY A 57 2.10 8.90 -17.19
C GLY A 57 3.35 9.75 -17.42
N ASP A 58 3.19 10.81 -18.19
CA ASP A 58 4.28 11.73 -18.53
C ASP A 58 4.04 13.09 -17.87
N LEU A 59 4.99 13.54 -17.02
CA LEU A 59 4.93 14.86 -16.39
C LEU A 59 5.07 16.02 -17.40
N SER A 60 5.53 15.76 -18.61
CA SER A 60 5.56 16.77 -19.69
C SER A 60 4.20 16.95 -20.39
N ASP A 61 3.22 16.07 -20.14
CA ASP A 61 1.84 16.20 -20.62
C ASP A 61 0.98 16.99 -19.61
N PRO A 62 0.64 18.26 -19.87
CA PRO A 62 -0.18 19.05 -18.96
C PRO A 62 -1.58 18.45 -18.76
N ALA A 63 -2.15 17.79 -19.78
CA ALA A 63 -3.47 17.18 -19.66
C ALA A 63 -3.49 16.04 -18.63
N PHE A 64 -2.44 15.20 -18.64
CA PHE A 64 -2.26 14.18 -17.62
C PHE A 64 -2.09 14.79 -16.22
N VAL A 65 -1.20 15.78 -16.06
CA VAL A 65 -0.92 16.41 -14.76
C VAL A 65 -2.14 17.07 -14.17
N ASP A 66 -2.93 17.80 -14.98
CA ASP A 66 -4.14 18.47 -14.56
C ASP A 66 -5.24 17.48 -14.19
N ALA A 67 -5.46 16.45 -15.01
CA ALA A 67 -6.45 15.40 -14.75
C ALA A 67 -6.11 14.63 -13.45
N PHE A 68 -4.84 14.27 -13.25
CA PHE A 68 -4.38 13.66 -12.02
C PHE A 68 -4.62 14.54 -10.81
N ALA A 69 -4.24 15.83 -10.88
CA ALA A 69 -4.39 16.77 -9.78
C ALA A 69 -5.87 17.03 -9.42
N GLN A 70 -6.77 17.05 -10.40
CA GLN A 70 -8.21 17.17 -10.17
C GLN A 70 -8.76 16.01 -9.32
N VAL A 71 -8.34 14.79 -9.59
CA VAL A 71 -8.85 13.59 -8.91
C VAL A 71 -8.20 13.40 -7.55
N VAL A 72 -6.86 13.54 -7.46
CA VAL A 72 -6.06 13.21 -6.28
C VAL A 72 -5.95 14.39 -5.31
N GLY A 73 -6.04 15.62 -5.83
CA GLY A 73 -5.90 16.86 -5.04
C GLY A 73 -4.48 17.37 -4.90
N CYS A 74 -3.52 16.79 -5.62
CA CYS A 74 -2.15 17.28 -5.75
C CYS A 74 -1.53 16.78 -7.06
N GLN A 75 -0.49 17.48 -7.53
CA GLN A 75 0.28 17.02 -8.69
C GLN A 75 1.14 15.80 -8.35
N PRO A 76 1.43 14.92 -9.32
CA PRO A 76 2.38 13.84 -9.14
C PRO A 76 3.76 14.41 -8.78
N PRO A 77 4.45 13.91 -7.76
CA PRO A 77 5.77 14.40 -7.41
C PRO A 77 6.80 14.10 -8.51
N ALA A 78 7.55 15.12 -8.91
CA ALA A 78 8.62 15.01 -9.91
C ALA A 78 9.98 14.63 -9.29
N GLN A 79 10.17 14.97 -8.01
CA GLN A 79 11.43 14.69 -7.32
C GLN A 79 11.49 13.23 -6.87
N PRO A 80 12.59 12.49 -7.17
CA PRO A 80 12.76 11.11 -6.75
C PRO A 80 12.57 10.89 -5.24
N ASN A 81 11.95 9.76 -4.92
CA ASN A 81 11.77 9.31 -3.53
C ASN A 81 10.99 10.29 -2.63
N THR A 82 10.08 11.06 -3.20
CA THR A 82 9.23 12.00 -2.44
C THR A 82 7.77 11.56 -2.42
N VAL A 83 7.04 12.07 -1.43
CA VAL A 83 5.61 11.88 -1.26
C VAL A 83 4.90 13.22 -1.37
N ALA A 84 3.95 13.34 -2.30
CA ALA A 84 3.00 14.44 -2.33
C ALA A 84 1.71 14.04 -1.59
N ARG A 85 1.06 15.02 -0.96
CA ARG A 85 -0.18 14.80 -0.21
C ARG A 85 -1.34 15.52 -0.88
N GLY A 86 -2.36 14.75 -1.21
CA GLY A 86 -3.61 15.25 -1.79
C GLY A 86 -4.79 15.14 -0.82
N ASN A 87 -5.99 15.25 -1.37
CA ASN A 87 -7.25 15.18 -0.61
C ASN A 87 -7.55 13.73 -0.20
N GLY A 88 -7.04 13.30 0.95
CA GLY A 88 -7.23 11.93 1.45
C GLY A 88 -6.36 10.88 0.78
N HIS A 89 -5.36 11.29 0.00
CA HIS A 89 -4.42 10.41 -0.68
C HIS A 89 -2.98 10.86 -0.48
N ASP A 90 -2.06 9.91 -0.45
CA ASP A 90 -0.63 10.13 -0.58
C ASP A 90 -0.16 9.59 -1.92
N VAL A 91 0.70 10.34 -2.61
CA VAL A 91 1.28 9.98 -3.90
C VAL A 91 2.76 9.74 -3.73
N LEU A 92 3.17 8.49 -3.87
CA LEU A 92 4.54 8.04 -3.71
C LEU A 92 5.23 7.99 -5.07
N TRP A 93 6.37 8.63 -5.20
CA TRP A 93 7.20 8.52 -6.40
C TRP A 93 7.85 7.13 -6.45
N LEU A 94 7.59 6.34 -7.48
CA LEU A 94 8.22 5.04 -7.72
C LEU A 94 9.20 5.07 -8.88
N GLY A 95 9.03 5.99 -9.81
CA GLY A 95 9.85 6.15 -10.99
C GLY A 95 9.58 7.48 -11.69
N PRO A 96 10.35 7.84 -12.71
CA PRO A 96 10.18 9.10 -13.46
C PRO A 96 8.79 9.24 -14.09
N ASP A 97 8.14 8.12 -14.40
CA ASP A 97 6.84 7.98 -15.04
C ASP A 97 5.89 7.10 -14.24
N GLU A 98 6.17 6.86 -12.94
CA GLU A 98 5.43 5.90 -12.12
C GLU A 98 5.21 6.39 -10.70
N TRP A 99 3.95 6.28 -10.25
CA TRP A 99 3.53 6.65 -8.90
C TRP A 99 2.62 5.59 -8.29
N LEU A 100 2.69 5.43 -6.98
CA LEU A 100 1.68 4.71 -6.21
C LEU A 100 0.81 5.72 -5.48
N VAL A 101 -0.47 5.78 -5.83
CA VAL A 101 -1.46 6.58 -5.12
C VAL A 101 -2.13 5.70 -4.07
N ARG A 102 -2.11 6.15 -2.83
CA ARG A 102 -2.61 5.41 -1.68
C ARG A 102 -3.68 6.23 -0.94
N SER A 103 -4.79 5.62 -0.56
CA SER A 103 -5.76 6.26 0.32
C SER A 103 -5.26 6.32 1.77
N ASN A 104 -5.57 7.43 2.48
CA ASN A 104 -5.18 7.62 3.88
C ASN A 104 -6.17 6.99 4.87
N ALA A 105 -7.31 6.51 4.39
CA ALA A 105 -8.32 5.78 5.15
C ALA A 105 -8.77 4.53 4.36
N PRO A 106 -9.35 3.52 5.02
CA PRO A 106 -10.02 2.44 4.32
C PRO A 106 -11.12 3.01 3.42
N VAL A 107 -11.18 2.52 2.18
CA VAL A 107 -12.15 2.95 1.17
C VAL A 107 -12.74 1.74 0.46
N GLN A 108 -13.78 1.95 -0.31
CA GLN A 108 -14.29 0.92 -1.21
C GLN A 108 -13.26 0.69 -2.33
N VAL A 109 -12.89 -0.57 -2.54
CA VAL A 109 -11.88 -0.99 -3.54
C VAL A 109 -12.28 -0.55 -4.95
N GLY A 110 -11.30 -0.05 -5.71
CA GLY A 110 -11.46 0.33 -7.12
C GLY A 110 -12.09 1.72 -7.36
N VAL A 111 -12.46 2.46 -6.31
CA VAL A 111 -13.07 3.79 -6.48
C VAL A 111 -12.09 4.80 -7.07
N LEU A 112 -10.83 4.75 -6.68
CA LEU A 112 -9.81 5.68 -7.17
C LEU A 112 -9.44 5.39 -8.62
N GLU A 113 -9.23 4.13 -8.99
CA GLU A 113 -9.00 3.72 -10.38
C GLU A 113 -10.15 4.14 -11.28
N ALA A 114 -11.39 3.88 -10.86
CA ALA A 114 -12.59 4.25 -11.62
C ALA A 114 -12.74 5.76 -11.85
N LYS A 115 -12.08 6.59 -11.05
CA LYS A 115 -12.02 8.05 -11.25
C LYS A 115 -10.83 8.47 -12.10
N LEU A 116 -9.65 7.88 -11.89
CA LEU A 116 -8.43 8.26 -12.58
C LEU A 116 -8.41 7.82 -14.04
N ALA A 117 -8.74 6.56 -14.32
CA ALA A 117 -8.66 6.00 -15.66
C ALA A 117 -9.45 6.81 -16.71
N PRO A 118 -10.73 7.15 -16.49
CA PRO A 118 -11.47 7.97 -17.45
C PRO A 118 -11.01 9.44 -17.47
N ALA A 119 -10.46 9.97 -16.38
CA ALA A 119 -9.99 11.35 -16.32
C ALA A 119 -8.77 11.61 -17.23
N PHE A 120 -7.95 10.59 -17.48
CA PHE A 120 -6.77 10.72 -18.35
C PHE A 120 -7.12 10.89 -19.84
N GLY A 121 -8.36 10.54 -20.24
CA GLY A 121 -8.84 10.78 -21.61
C GLY A 121 -7.93 10.12 -22.64
N GLU A 122 -7.35 10.97 -23.53
CA GLU A 122 -6.44 10.54 -24.60
C GLU A 122 -4.94 10.63 -24.23
N SER A 123 -4.63 11.08 -23.02
CA SER A 123 -3.23 11.09 -22.52
C SER A 123 -2.68 9.68 -22.50
N TYR A 124 -1.40 9.54 -22.86
CA TYR A 124 -0.70 8.26 -22.72
C TYR A 124 -0.38 7.98 -21.25
N ALA A 125 -1.41 7.55 -20.54
CA ALA A 125 -1.39 7.31 -19.11
C ALA A 125 -2.22 6.08 -18.73
N ALA A 126 -1.92 5.50 -17.58
CA ALA A 126 -2.66 4.37 -17.04
C ALA A 126 -2.84 4.49 -15.53
N ALA A 127 -3.99 4.07 -15.04
CA ALA A 127 -4.27 3.84 -13.62
C ALA A 127 -4.71 2.40 -13.46
N VAL A 128 -4.08 1.66 -12.55
CA VAL A 128 -4.38 0.25 -12.30
C VAL A 128 -4.51 0.02 -10.79
N ASP A 129 -5.65 -0.50 -10.35
CA ASP A 129 -5.82 -0.94 -8.97
C ASP A 129 -4.91 -2.14 -8.68
N VAL A 130 -4.00 -1.95 -7.74
CA VAL A 130 -3.08 -2.98 -7.25
C VAL A 130 -3.36 -3.39 -5.81
N GLY A 131 -4.42 -2.87 -5.20
CA GLY A 131 -4.77 -3.08 -3.79
C GLY A 131 -4.95 -4.56 -3.42
N SER A 132 -5.47 -5.38 -4.34
CA SER A 132 -5.58 -6.84 -4.13
C SER A 132 -4.23 -7.55 -4.04
N GLY A 133 -3.17 -6.97 -4.60
CA GLY A 133 -1.81 -7.52 -4.61
C GLY A 133 -0.92 -7.11 -3.44
N TYR A 134 -1.36 -6.15 -2.61
CA TYR A 134 -0.57 -5.56 -1.54
C TYR A 134 -1.36 -5.41 -0.25
N THR A 135 -0.65 -5.14 0.84
CA THR A 135 -1.20 -4.61 2.09
C THR A 135 -0.27 -3.54 2.65
N VAL A 136 -0.78 -2.74 3.57
CA VAL A 136 -0.03 -1.70 4.27
C VAL A 136 0.11 -2.08 5.72
N VAL A 137 1.33 -2.00 6.24
CA VAL A 137 1.68 -2.26 7.63
C VAL A 137 2.22 -0.98 8.24
N GLU A 138 1.68 -0.58 9.37
CA GLU A 138 2.25 0.50 10.19
C GLU A 138 3.11 -0.11 11.29
N ILE A 139 4.27 0.48 11.51
CA ILE A 139 5.10 0.25 12.70
C ILE A 139 5.32 1.59 13.41
N ASP A 140 5.35 1.56 14.74
CA ASP A 140 5.53 2.74 15.58
C ASP A 140 6.32 2.41 16.84
N GLY A 141 7.12 3.35 17.30
CA GLY A 141 7.88 3.29 18.55
C GLY A 141 9.38 3.47 18.35
N ALA A 142 10.08 3.85 19.40
CA ALA A 142 11.49 4.27 19.38
C ALA A 142 12.45 3.22 18.79
N ALA A 143 12.08 1.93 18.83
CA ALA A 143 12.87 0.84 18.24
C ALA A 143 12.60 0.63 16.73
N SER A 144 11.63 1.32 16.11
CA SER A 144 11.23 1.04 14.72
C SER A 144 12.38 1.16 13.73
N ARG A 145 13.23 2.16 13.87
CA ARG A 145 14.39 2.34 12.99
C ARG A 145 15.43 1.23 13.17
N GLU A 146 15.66 0.82 14.41
CA GLU A 146 16.59 -0.25 14.72
C GLU A 146 16.07 -1.61 14.21
N VAL A 147 14.78 -1.90 14.40
CA VAL A 147 14.13 -3.09 13.82
C VAL A 147 14.29 -3.10 12.31
N LEU A 148 13.98 -1.99 11.64
CA LEU A 148 14.12 -1.89 10.18
C LEU A 148 15.56 -2.08 9.72
N SER A 149 16.55 -1.52 10.43
CA SER A 149 17.98 -1.60 10.04
C SER A 149 18.52 -3.02 10.02
N ARG A 150 17.86 -3.97 10.67
CA ARG A 150 18.25 -5.38 10.70
C ARG A 150 18.03 -6.11 9.38
N GLY A 151 17.10 -5.63 8.55
CA GLY A 151 16.75 -6.28 7.30
C GLY A 151 16.61 -5.36 6.10
N CYS A 152 16.68 -4.04 6.31
CA CYS A 152 16.58 -3.02 5.27
C CYS A 152 17.95 -2.36 5.05
N PRO A 153 18.48 -2.34 3.82
CA PRO A 153 19.81 -1.79 3.52
C PRO A 153 19.84 -0.26 3.42
N LEU A 154 18.70 0.43 3.57
CA LEU A 154 18.62 1.89 3.52
C LEU A 154 19.28 2.52 4.74
N ASP A 155 19.88 3.70 4.55
CA ASP A 155 20.23 4.57 5.67
C ASP A 155 18.96 5.20 6.24
N LEU A 156 18.52 4.66 7.37
CA LEU A 156 17.29 5.08 8.05
C LEU A 156 17.53 6.22 9.05
N HIS A 157 18.72 6.85 9.04
CA HIS A 157 19.00 7.96 9.95
C HIS A 157 18.01 9.12 9.74
N PRO A 158 17.43 9.72 10.82
CA PRO A 158 16.37 10.74 10.71
C PRO A 158 16.74 11.97 9.89
N ARG A 159 18.05 12.28 9.74
CA ARG A 159 18.53 13.36 8.89
C ARG A 159 18.37 13.07 7.39
N LEU A 160 18.42 11.79 7.00
CA LEU A 160 18.42 11.35 5.60
C LEU A 160 17.07 10.79 5.16
N PHE A 161 16.36 10.07 6.05
CA PHE A 161 15.08 9.46 5.75
C PHE A 161 14.00 9.92 6.73
N LYS A 162 13.17 10.85 6.29
CA LYS A 162 12.18 11.59 7.09
C LYS A 162 10.85 11.74 6.38
N GLN A 163 9.86 12.27 7.07
CA GLN A 163 8.55 12.57 6.51
C GLN A 163 8.62 13.34 5.18
N GLY A 164 7.74 13.04 4.25
CA GLY A 164 7.74 13.57 2.89
C GLY A 164 8.62 12.79 1.91
N GLN A 165 9.25 11.71 2.37
CA GLN A 165 10.04 10.80 1.55
C GLN A 165 9.39 9.41 1.48
N CYS A 166 9.73 8.66 0.45
CA CYS A 166 9.48 7.23 0.34
C CYS A 166 10.68 6.55 -0.31
N ALA A 167 10.80 5.23 -0.15
CA ALA A 167 11.84 4.48 -0.83
C ALA A 167 11.38 3.05 -1.11
N GLN A 168 11.65 2.59 -2.33
CA GLN A 168 11.58 1.17 -2.66
C GLN A 168 12.84 0.48 -2.13
N SER A 169 12.65 -0.61 -1.41
CA SER A 169 13.73 -1.36 -0.79
C SER A 169 13.33 -2.81 -0.55
N VAL A 170 14.07 -3.48 0.31
CA VAL A 170 13.74 -4.82 0.81
C VAL A 170 13.78 -4.81 2.32
N PHE A 171 13.02 -5.72 2.94
CA PHE A 171 13.22 -6.14 4.30
C PHE A 171 13.49 -7.64 4.28
N PHE A 172 14.75 -8.03 4.48
CA PHE A 172 15.26 -9.37 4.16
C PHE A 172 14.90 -9.77 2.72
N LYS A 173 13.93 -10.69 2.52
CA LYS A 173 13.52 -11.18 1.20
C LYS A 173 12.23 -10.53 0.66
N ALA A 174 11.55 -9.73 1.48
CA ALA A 174 10.33 -9.05 1.07
C ALA A 174 10.67 -7.71 0.42
N ALA A 175 10.25 -7.50 -0.83
CA ALA A 175 10.26 -6.18 -1.45
C ALA A 175 9.21 -5.29 -0.78
N ILE A 176 9.58 -4.06 -0.44
CA ILE A 176 8.75 -3.09 0.27
C ILE A 176 8.83 -1.70 -0.36
N VAL A 177 7.79 -0.89 -0.12
CA VAL A 177 7.89 0.57 -0.20
C VAL A 177 7.78 1.10 1.22
N LEU A 178 8.82 1.81 1.67
CA LEU A 178 8.92 2.34 3.02
C LEU A 178 8.61 3.83 3.03
N ILE A 179 7.79 4.27 4.00
CA ILE A 179 7.27 5.64 4.09
C ILE A 179 7.36 6.11 5.54
N PRO A 180 8.23 7.07 5.88
CA PRO A 180 8.21 7.71 7.19
C PRO A 180 6.94 8.57 7.37
N THR A 181 6.13 8.27 8.39
CA THR A 181 4.93 9.03 8.74
C THR A 181 5.05 9.78 10.06
N GLY A 182 6.15 9.56 10.77
CA GLY A 182 6.54 10.21 12.02
C GLY A 182 8.04 10.05 12.24
N ASP A 183 8.54 10.51 13.38
CA ASP A 183 9.96 10.37 13.72
C ASP A 183 10.35 8.88 13.86
N ASP A 184 9.51 8.10 14.54
CA ASP A 184 9.67 6.67 14.78
C ASP A 184 8.51 5.84 14.23
N ARG A 185 7.70 6.44 13.34
CA ARG A 185 6.56 5.79 12.71
C ARG A 185 6.78 5.66 11.22
N PHE A 186 6.50 4.46 10.72
CA PHE A 186 6.62 4.13 9.30
C PHE A 186 5.40 3.36 8.83
N GLU A 187 5.04 3.58 7.57
CA GLU A 187 4.15 2.70 6.84
C GLU A 187 4.93 1.96 5.77
N ILE A 188 4.56 0.72 5.54
CA ILE A 188 5.28 -0.22 4.70
C ILE A 188 4.26 -0.88 3.78
N VAL A 189 4.40 -0.64 2.47
CA VAL A 189 3.63 -1.37 1.47
C VAL A 189 4.37 -2.65 1.14
N VAL A 190 3.72 -3.78 1.30
CA VAL A 190 4.30 -5.11 1.07
C VAL A 190 3.35 -5.96 0.22
N ARG A 191 3.89 -6.82 -0.64
CA ARG A 191 3.09 -7.74 -1.45
C ARG A 191 2.31 -8.69 -0.56
N ARG A 192 1.04 -8.93 -0.90
CA ARG A 192 0.14 -9.87 -0.21
C ARG A 192 0.78 -11.25 -0.02
N SER A 193 1.45 -11.76 -1.04
CA SER A 193 2.12 -13.07 -0.98
C SER A 193 3.30 -13.14 0.01
N PHE A 194 3.84 -12.00 0.42
CA PHE A 194 4.91 -11.91 1.41
C PHE A 194 4.43 -11.44 2.78
N ALA A 195 3.15 -11.10 2.95
CA ALA A 195 2.64 -10.48 4.17
C ALA A 195 2.85 -11.33 5.43
N ASP A 196 2.57 -12.64 5.37
CA ASP A 196 2.82 -13.57 6.48
C ASP A 196 4.32 -13.65 6.83
N TYR A 197 5.17 -13.87 5.82
CA TYR A 197 6.62 -13.90 6.00
C TYR A 197 7.14 -12.59 6.60
N PHE A 198 6.70 -11.45 6.01
CA PHE A 198 7.13 -10.12 6.45
C PHE A 198 6.74 -9.86 7.91
N CYS A 199 5.51 -10.20 8.30
CA CYS A 199 5.04 -10.06 9.67
C CYS A 199 5.92 -10.86 10.64
N ARG A 200 6.17 -12.14 10.35
CA ARG A 200 6.97 -13.00 11.23
C ARG A 200 8.39 -12.52 11.38
N ILE A 201 9.06 -12.19 10.30
CA ILE A 201 10.48 -11.77 10.34
C ILE A 201 10.62 -10.38 10.99
N LEU A 202 9.63 -9.50 10.83
CA LEU A 202 9.61 -8.20 11.48
C LEU A 202 9.45 -8.33 13.00
N LEU A 203 8.55 -9.22 13.45
CA LEU A 203 8.34 -9.51 14.87
C LEU A 203 9.56 -10.21 15.49
N ASP A 204 10.22 -11.11 14.77
CA ASP A 204 11.45 -11.76 15.21
C ASP A 204 12.58 -10.74 15.38
N ALA A 205 12.75 -9.84 14.40
CA ALA A 205 13.70 -8.74 14.50
C ALA A 205 13.41 -7.82 15.71
N ALA A 206 12.13 -7.55 16.01
CA ALA A 206 11.75 -6.75 17.18
C ALA A 206 11.97 -7.49 18.51
N ALA A 207 11.71 -8.79 18.57
CA ALA A 207 11.83 -9.59 19.79
C ALA A 207 13.27 -9.59 20.34
N SER A 208 14.26 -9.58 19.47
CA SER A 208 15.68 -9.54 19.85
C SER A 208 16.16 -8.20 20.43
N LEU A 209 15.32 -7.15 20.41
CA LEU A 209 15.59 -5.86 21.08
C LEU A 209 15.00 -5.78 22.49
N ALA A 210 14.10 -6.71 22.84
CA ALA A 210 13.44 -6.74 24.14
C ALA A 210 14.19 -7.60 25.17
N SER A 211 15.31 -8.21 24.76
CA SER A 211 16.23 -8.98 25.59
C SER A 211 17.43 -8.14 26.00
#